data_dc58ac7fa6bff30a8d19988a6e51c1b4
#
_entry.id   dc58ac7fa6bff30a8d19988a6e51c1b4
#
_cell.length_a   1.000
_cell.length_b   1.000
_cell.length_c   1.000
_cell.angle_alpha   90.00
_cell.angle_beta   90.00
_cell.angle_gamma   90.00
#
_symmetry.space_group_name_H-M   'P 1'
#
loop_
_entity.id
_entity.type
_entity.pdbx_description
1 polymer ?
#
loop_
_entity_poly.entity_id
_entity_poly.type
_entity_poly.pdbx_seq_one_letter_code
_entity_poly.pdbx_strand_id
1 'polypeptide(L)'
;MRVIIVKIICAKEIIMAHNEQDIAGTIDFLEVVDTSGSTYILRGPNNEIVKLNPSEISEEDDLEVGEEYSFFIYPNRSGDLFATQNMPDITKDKYDFVKVLKADRDGAHVDVGLPREVLIPWEDLPKLKSLWPAQGDYVLVTLRIDSQRQMFARLASETIVERMFTPVHDDRYHNQEIQARPYRLLRVGTFLLSTEGHKIFVHQSERKEEPRLGELMNVRIIGYNEKGELNGSFLPLAHERLDDD
;
A
#
# COMPACT_ATOMS: atom_id res chain seq x y z
N MET A 1 -17.48 19.81 -10.23
CA MET A 1 -18.52 19.71 -9.18
C MET A 1 -19.40 18.44 -9.23
N ARG A 2 -19.44 17.64 -10.31
CA ARG A 2 -20.22 16.36 -10.37
C ARG A 2 -19.44 15.10 -9.96
N VAL A 3 -18.11 15.12 -9.96
CA VAL A 3 -17.27 13.93 -9.66
C VAL A 3 -17.09 13.71 -8.15
N ILE A 4 -17.15 14.76 -7.34
CA ILE A 4 -16.98 14.69 -5.88
C ILE A 4 -18.21 14.07 -5.20
N ILE A 5 -19.42 14.37 -5.69
CA ILE A 5 -20.68 13.88 -5.11
C ILE A 5 -20.86 12.37 -5.31
N VAL A 6 -20.39 11.81 -6.43
CA VAL A 6 -20.50 10.36 -6.70
C VAL A 6 -19.55 9.55 -5.82
N LYS A 7 -18.36 10.08 -5.48
CA LYS A 7 -17.43 9.43 -4.54
C LYS A 7 -17.95 9.40 -3.10
N ILE A 8 -18.66 10.44 -2.67
CA ILE A 8 -19.23 10.53 -1.31
C ILE A 8 -20.41 9.56 -1.14
N ILE A 9 -21.23 9.38 -2.17
CA ILE A 9 -22.41 8.47 -2.12
C ILE A 9 -21.95 7.01 -2.09
N CYS A 10 -20.92 6.65 -2.87
CA CYS A 10 -20.36 5.29 -2.88
C CYS A 10 -19.68 4.93 -1.56
N ALA A 11 -19.03 5.90 -0.88
CA ALA A 11 -18.43 5.71 0.44
C ALA A 11 -19.49 5.46 1.54
N LYS A 12 -20.62 6.16 1.51
CA LYS A 12 -21.71 5.97 2.50
C LYS A 12 -22.39 4.59 2.39
N GLU A 13 -22.58 4.05 1.19
CA GLU A 13 -23.20 2.73 1.01
C GLU A 13 -22.26 1.57 1.45
N ILE A 14 -20.94 1.74 1.37
CA ILE A 14 -19.98 0.75 1.85
C ILE A 14 -19.85 0.77 3.39
N ILE A 15 -20.03 1.94 4.01
CA ILE A 15 -19.90 2.13 5.48
C ILE A 15 -21.10 1.53 6.23
N MET A 16 -22.31 1.47 5.65
CA MET A 16 -23.51 0.92 6.31
C MET A 16 -23.49 -0.61 6.52
N ALA A 17 -22.52 -1.34 5.99
CA ALA A 17 -22.38 -2.80 6.14
C ALA A 17 -21.42 -3.24 7.26
N HIS A 18 -20.80 -2.31 8.02
CA HIS A 18 -19.78 -2.61 9.03
C HIS A 18 -20.31 -2.38 10.46
N ASN A 19 -21.31 -3.16 10.87
CA ASN A 19 -21.68 -3.28 12.28
C ASN A 19 -20.73 -4.25 13.01
N GLU A 20 -20.03 -3.75 14.04
CA GLU A 20 -19.17 -4.43 15.02
C GLU A 20 -17.67 -4.58 14.70
N GLN A 21 -17.09 -3.92 13.71
CA GLN A 21 -15.64 -3.97 13.51
C GLN A 21 -14.93 -2.79 14.16
N ASP A 22 -13.78 -3.06 14.81
CA ASP A 22 -12.84 -2.05 15.30
C ASP A 22 -12.54 -1.02 14.19
N ILE A 23 -12.84 0.25 14.45
CA ILE A 23 -12.68 1.36 13.49
C ILE A 23 -11.20 1.73 13.25
N ALA A 24 -10.28 1.16 14.01
CA ALA A 24 -8.85 1.38 13.79
C ALA A 24 -8.40 0.88 12.40
N GLY A 25 -7.63 1.71 11.70
CA GLY A 25 -7.14 1.44 10.34
C GLY A 25 -8.14 1.72 9.23
N THR A 26 -9.26 2.42 9.53
CA THR A 26 -10.29 2.80 8.56
C THR A 26 -10.41 4.32 8.45
N ILE A 27 -11.11 4.76 7.39
CA ILE A 27 -11.59 6.14 7.26
C ILE A 27 -13.07 6.13 7.65
N ASP A 28 -13.46 7.00 8.59
CA ASP A 28 -14.85 7.12 9.01
C ASP A 28 -15.21 8.56 9.35
N PHE A 29 -16.51 8.83 9.51
CA PHE A 29 -17.02 10.11 9.97
C PHE A 29 -17.10 10.11 11.49
N LEU A 30 -16.48 11.11 12.11
CA LEU A 30 -16.47 11.28 13.57
C LEU A 30 -17.06 12.65 13.93
N GLU A 31 -17.90 12.66 14.97
CA GLU A 31 -18.47 13.88 15.56
C GLU A 31 -17.44 14.54 16.50
N VAL A 32 -17.24 15.83 16.36
CA VAL A 32 -16.45 16.62 17.33
C VAL A 32 -17.32 16.86 18.58
N VAL A 33 -16.97 16.25 19.70
CA VAL A 33 -17.78 16.35 20.92
C VAL A 33 -17.25 17.34 21.94
N ASP A 34 -15.93 17.58 21.95
CA ASP A 34 -15.31 18.51 22.90
C ASP A 34 -13.93 18.96 22.40
N THR A 35 -13.46 20.09 22.93
CA THR A 35 -12.10 20.59 22.78
C THR A 35 -11.46 20.73 24.16
N SER A 36 -10.67 19.73 24.58
CA SER A 36 -9.98 19.75 25.85
C SER A 36 -8.55 20.28 25.70
N GLY A 37 -8.35 21.55 26.03
CA GLY A 37 -7.06 22.22 25.88
C GLY A 37 -6.65 22.33 24.42
N SER A 38 -5.56 21.62 24.03
CA SER A 38 -5.07 21.57 22.64
C SER A 38 -5.46 20.29 21.90
N THR A 39 -6.37 19.47 22.42
CA THR A 39 -6.77 18.18 21.81
C THR A 39 -8.26 18.15 21.59
N TYR A 40 -8.70 17.78 20.38
CA TYR A 40 -10.10 17.52 20.11
C TYR A 40 -10.47 16.10 20.56
N ILE A 41 -11.67 15.96 21.09
CA ILE A 41 -12.28 14.68 21.43
C ILE A 41 -13.37 14.40 20.41
N LEU A 42 -13.23 13.28 19.72
CA LEU A 42 -14.14 12.85 18.67
C LEU A 42 -14.90 11.61 19.14
N ARG A 43 -16.11 11.42 18.61
CA ARG A 43 -16.96 10.25 18.85
C ARG A 43 -17.13 9.46 17.57
N GLY A 44 -16.83 8.18 17.62
CA GLY A 44 -17.07 7.22 16.55
C GLY A 44 -18.50 6.68 16.53
N PRO A 45 -18.88 5.91 15.50
CA PRO A 45 -20.24 5.42 15.28
C PRO A 45 -20.75 4.50 16.40
N ASN A 46 -19.88 3.78 17.10
CA ASN A 46 -20.23 2.92 18.23
C ASN A 46 -19.86 3.56 19.60
N ASN A 47 -19.83 4.90 19.68
CA ASN A 47 -19.41 5.69 20.83
C ASN A 47 -17.91 5.50 21.21
N GLU A 48 -17.06 5.09 20.29
CA GLU A 48 -15.62 5.10 20.53
C GLU A 48 -15.14 6.53 20.77
N ILE A 49 -14.22 6.68 21.71
CA ILE A 49 -13.53 7.94 21.96
C ILE A 49 -12.24 7.96 21.16
N VAL A 50 -12.11 8.94 20.29
CA VAL A 50 -10.95 9.14 19.42
C VAL A 50 -10.36 10.51 19.71
N LYS A 51 -9.04 10.60 19.87
CA LYS A 51 -8.31 11.84 20.10
C LYS A 51 -7.78 12.40 18.79
N LEU A 52 -7.84 13.71 18.60
CA LEU A 52 -7.28 14.39 17.44
C LEU A 52 -6.37 15.53 17.91
N ASN A 53 -5.11 15.47 17.49
CA ASN A 53 -4.17 16.57 17.75
C ASN A 53 -4.37 17.67 16.70
N PRO A 54 -4.23 18.97 17.06
CA PRO A 54 -4.33 20.07 16.11
C PRO A 54 -3.39 19.95 14.90
N SER A 55 -2.21 19.37 15.08
CA SER A 55 -1.24 19.13 14.01
C SER A 55 -1.71 18.10 12.96
N GLU A 56 -2.79 17.37 13.23
CA GLU A 56 -3.38 16.36 12.37
C GLU A 56 -4.63 16.86 11.63
N ILE A 57 -4.97 18.14 11.81
CA ILE A 57 -6.04 18.84 11.11
C ILE A 57 -5.48 19.48 9.86
N SER A 58 -6.22 19.49 8.75
CA SER A 58 -5.88 20.22 7.55
C SER A 58 -5.90 21.74 7.83
N GLU A 59 -4.91 22.47 7.29
CA GLU A 59 -4.82 23.94 7.47
C GLU A 59 -6.07 24.69 6.94
N GLU A 60 -6.88 24.05 6.10
CA GLU A 60 -8.08 24.63 5.49
C GLU A 60 -9.36 24.39 6.31
N ASP A 61 -9.30 23.55 7.35
CA ASP A 61 -10.47 23.14 8.12
C ASP A 61 -10.52 23.80 9.51
N ASP A 62 -11.70 24.36 9.83
CA ASP A 62 -12.05 24.82 11.18
C ASP A 62 -13.13 23.86 11.73
N LEU A 63 -12.77 23.09 12.75
CA LEU A 63 -13.63 22.04 13.29
C LEU A 63 -14.59 22.61 14.34
N GLU A 64 -15.89 22.46 14.11
CA GLU A 64 -16.95 22.90 15.01
C GLU A 64 -17.48 21.76 15.86
N VAL A 65 -17.72 22.02 17.16
CA VAL A 65 -18.34 21.04 18.07
C VAL A 65 -19.76 20.73 17.63
N GLY A 66 -20.10 19.47 17.56
CA GLY A 66 -21.39 18.95 17.09
C GLY A 66 -21.44 18.60 15.62
N GLU A 67 -20.40 18.93 14.85
CA GLU A 67 -20.33 18.58 13.41
C GLU A 67 -19.51 17.31 13.19
N GLU A 68 -19.77 16.62 12.07
CA GLU A 68 -19.08 15.39 11.66
C GLU A 68 -18.10 15.67 10.52
N TYR A 69 -16.88 15.14 10.64
CA TYR A 69 -15.84 15.22 9.62
C TYR A 69 -15.22 13.84 9.35
N SER A 70 -14.66 13.69 8.16
CA SER A 70 -13.97 12.44 7.76
C SER A 70 -12.54 12.41 8.28
N PHE A 71 -12.17 11.31 8.96
CA PHE A 71 -10.84 11.10 9.50
C PHE A 71 -10.35 9.69 9.20
N PHE A 72 -9.03 9.53 9.04
CA PHE A 72 -8.40 8.23 9.20
C PHE A 72 -8.12 7.98 10.67
N ILE A 73 -8.46 6.76 11.15
CA ILE A 73 -8.39 6.39 12.56
C ILE A 73 -7.25 5.38 12.76
N TYR A 74 -6.34 5.67 13.69
CA TYR A 74 -5.22 4.79 13.97
C TYR A 74 -4.95 4.66 15.47
N PRO A 75 -4.46 3.48 15.94
CA PRO A 75 -4.08 3.33 17.33
C PRO A 75 -2.68 3.89 17.59
N ASN A 76 -2.46 4.49 18.76
CA ASN A 76 -1.12 4.77 19.25
C ASN A 76 -0.45 3.48 19.79
N ARG A 77 0.76 3.61 20.35
CA ARG A 77 1.49 2.46 20.94
C ARG A 77 0.80 1.83 22.16
N SER A 78 -0.08 2.57 22.83
CA SER A 78 -0.86 2.09 23.99
C SER A 78 -2.22 1.50 23.59
N GLY A 79 -2.57 1.55 22.28
CA GLY A 79 -3.87 1.10 21.77
C GLY A 79 -4.98 2.15 21.84
N ASP A 80 -4.70 3.39 22.32
CA ASP A 80 -5.65 4.50 22.25
C ASP A 80 -5.87 4.92 20.79
N LEU A 81 -7.11 5.28 20.46
CA LEU A 81 -7.46 5.72 19.11
C LEU A 81 -7.14 7.20 18.91
N PHE A 82 -6.49 7.47 17.81
CA PHE A 82 -6.22 8.80 17.28
C PHE A 82 -6.79 8.95 15.88
N ALA A 83 -7.10 10.19 15.51
CA ALA A 83 -7.58 10.56 14.20
C ALA A 83 -6.60 11.51 13.50
N THR A 84 -6.64 11.50 12.17
CA THR A 84 -5.95 12.48 11.32
C THR A 84 -6.78 12.78 10.09
N GLN A 85 -6.72 14.01 9.60
CA GLN A 85 -7.24 14.40 8.29
C GLN A 85 -6.21 14.12 7.17
N ASN A 86 -4.95 13.85 7.52
CA ASN A 86 -3.94 13.39 6.57
C ASN A 86 -4.25 11.95 6.16
N MET A 87 -4.99 11.80 5.06
CA MET A 87 -5.44 10.50 4.58
C MET A 87 -4.28 9.67 4.05
N PRO A 88 -3.97 8.51 4.64
CA PRO A 88 -2.91 7.65 4.14
C PRO A 88 -3.29 7.02 2.79
N ASP A 89 -2.28 6.68 2.00
CA ASP A 89 -2.47 6.01 0.71
C ASP A 89 -3.05 4.59 0.87
N ILE A 90 -2.84 3.97 2.04
CA ILE A 90 -3.30 2.63 2.39
C ILE A 90 -4.20 2.65 3.64
N THR A 91 -5.16 1.72 3.67
CA THR A 91 -6.03 1.44 4.82
C THR A 91 -6.10 -0.07 5.04
N LYS A 92 -6.96 -0.56 5.95
CA LYS A 92 -7.21 -2.00 6.13
C LYS A 92 -7.72 -2.70 4.86
N ASP A 93 -8.41 -1.95 3.99
CA ASP A 93 -9.09 -2.48 2.81
C ASP A 93 -8.48 -1.99 1.49
N LYS A 94 -7.55 -1.03 1.56
CA LYS A 94 -6.88 -0.45 0.40
C LYS A 94 -5.40 -0.83 0.39
N TYR A 95 -4.94 -1.35 -0.76
CA TYR A 95 -3.54 -1.63 -1.05
C TYR A 95 -2.96 -0.54 -1.93
N ASP A 96 -1.71 -0.15 -1.66
CA ASP A 96 -0.94 0.71 -2.54
C ASP A 96 0.56 0.51 -2.31
N PHE A 97 1.38 1.09 -3.20
CA PHE A 97 2.82 1.12 -3.05
C PHE A 97 3.23 2.21 -2.08
N VAL A 98 3.92 1.82 -1.01
CA VAL A 98 4.46 2.74 0.00
C VAL A 98 5.96 2.70 0.04
N LYS A 99 6.58 3.83 0.37
CA LYS A 99 8.03 3.99 0.41
C LYS A 99 8.64 3.30 1.62
N VAL A 100 9.72 2.56 1.40
CA VAL A 100 10.55 1.98 2.45
C VAL A 100 11.50 3.05 2.98
N LEU A 101 11.47 3.30 4.29
CA LEU A 101 12.34 4.23 5.00
C LEU A 101 13.66 3.59 5.43
N LYS A 102 13.57 2.35 5.91
CA LYS A 102 14.71 1.52 6.33
C LYS A 102 14.30 0.06 6.45
N ALA A 103 15.28 -0.83 6.50
CA ALA A 103 15.10 -2.22 6.92
C ALA A 103 16.12 -2.57 8.01
N ASP A 104 15.66 -3.23 9.07
CA ASP A 104 16.48 -3.63 10.21
C ASP A 104 16.13 -5.07 10.66
N ARG A 105 16.55 -5.48 11.87
CA ARG A 105 16.32 -6.84 12.37
C ARG A 105 14.81 -7.16 12.56
N ASP A 106 13.98 -6.15 12.79
CA ASP A 106 12.56 -6.30 13.11
C ASP A 106 11.70 -6.35 11.83
N GLY A 107 12.25 -5.90 10.70
CA GLY A 107 11.58 -5.91 9.40
C GLY A 107 11.88 -4.69 8.54
N ALA A 108 10.93 -4.30 7.69
CA ALA A 108 11.00 -3.09 6.88
C ALA A 108 10.03 -2.03 7.40
N HIS A 109 10.52 -0.82 7.57
CA HIS A 109 9.74 0.33 8.02
C HIS A 109 9.31 1.16 6.84
N VAL A 110 8.01 1.45 6.74
CA VAL A 110 7.41 2.14 5.60
C VAL A 110 6.72 3.44 6.01
N ASP A 111 6.74 4.39 5.10
CA ASP A 111 6.00 5.64 5.18
C ASP A 111 4.61 5.42 4.56
N VAL A 112 3.59 5.62 5.37
CA VAL A 112 2.19 5.49 4.94
C VAL A 112 1.43 6.83 5.04
N GLY A 113 2.15 7.94 5.19
CA GLY A 113 1.56 9.28 5.36
C GLY A 113 1.06 9.57 6.78
N LEU A 114 1.40 8.72 7.76
CA LEU A 114 1.09 8.94 9.17
C LEU A 114 2.28 9.58 9.91
N PRO A 115 2.07 10.20 11.10
CA PRO A 115 3.15 10.81 11.89
C PRO A 115 4.25 9.84 12.33
N ARG A 116 4.05 8.54 12.13
CA ARG A 116 5.01 7.49 12.48
C ARG A 116 5.16 6.47 11.34
N GLU A 117 6.35 5.91 11.24
CA GLU A 117 6.61 4.75 10.39
C GLU A 117 5.80 3.53 10.81
N VAL A 118 5.42 2.68 9.85
CA VAL A 118 4.71 1.43 10.08
C VAL A 118 5.62 0.27 9.71
N LEU A 119 5.63 -0.78 10.54
CA LEU A 119 6.50 -1.95 10.37
C LEU A 119 5.83 -2.99 9.45
N ILE A 120 6.57 -3.50 8.47
CA ILE A 120 6.33 -4.80 7.85
C ILE A 120 7.17 -5.80 8.64
N PRO A 121 6.55 -6.75 9.41
CA PRO A 121 7.30 -7.70 10.22
C PRO A 121 8.24 -8.57 9.37
N TRP A 122 9.39 -8.95 9.93
CA TRP A 122 10.39 -9.75 9.22
C TRP A 122 9.84 -11.09 8.74
N GLU A 123 8.83 -11.64 9.40
CA GLU A 123 8.15 -12.89 9.03
C GLU A 123 7.42 -12.80 7.69
N ASP A 124 6.97 -11.61 7.31
CA ASP A 124 6.29 -11.34 6.04
C ASP A 124 7.29 -11.06 4.89
N LEU A 125 8.57 -10.87 5.19
CA LEU A 125 9.63 -10.57 4.23
C LEU A 125 10.29 -11.84 3.68
N PRO A 126 11.04 -11.77 2.55
CA PRO A 126 11.79 -12.89 2.03
C PRO A 126 12.76 -13.49 3.06
N LYS A 127 12.97 -14.82 3.04
CA LYS A 127 13.89 -15.51 3.95
C LYS A 127 15.34 -15.00 3.86
N LEU A 128 15.76 -14.61 2.67
CA LEU A 128 17.10 -14.06 2.43
C LEU A 128 17.05 -12.55 2.61
N LYS A 129 17.82 -12.02 3.55
CA LYS A 129 17.88 -10.58 3.84
C LYS A 129 18.40 -9.74 2.66
N SER A 130 19.20 -10.31 1.78
CA SER A 130 19.67 -9.64 0.56
C SER A 130 18.54 -9.31 -0.41
N LEU A 131 17.39 -9.98 -0.28
CA LEU A 131 16.18 -9.74 -1.08
C LEU A 131 15.15 -8.82 -0.38
N TRP A 132 15.46 -8.34 0.82
CA TRP A 132 14.63 -7.37 1.51
C TRP A 132 14.63 -6.04 0.79
N PRO A 133 13.54 -5.27 0.88
CA PRO A 133 13.52 -3.93 0.31
C PRO A 133 14.54 -3.04 1.02
N ALA A 134 15.18 -2.17 0.27
CA ALA A 134 16.11 -1.16 0.78
C ALA A 134 15.44 0.21 0.93
N GLN A 135 16.10 1.15 1.58
CA GLN A 135 15.65 2.53 1.66
C GLN A 135 15.38 3.10 0.27
N GLY A 136 14.20 3.65 0.06
CA GLY A 136 13.78 4.24 -1.21
C GLY A 136 13.04 3.28 -2.15
N ASP A 137 13.06 1.96 -1.89
CA ASP A 137 12.21 1.01 -2.59
C ASP A 137 10.73 1.24 -2.22
N TYR A 138 9.81 0.71 -3.03
CA TYR A 138 8.37 0.80 -2.77
C TYR A 138 7.76 -0.60 -2.78
N VAL A 139 6.98 -0.91 -1.74
CA VAL A 139 6.36 -2.23 -1.55
C VAL A 139 4.84 -2.12 -1.52
N LEU A 140 4.17 -3.07 -2.15
CA LEU A 140 2.71 -3.14 -2.22
C LEU A 140 2.16 -3.74 -0.93
N VAL A 141 1.49 -2.93 -0.12
CA VAL A 141 1.02 -3.30 1.21
C VAL A 141 -0.38 -2.77 1.52
N THR A 142 -0.95 -3.28 2.58
CA THR A 142 -2.16 -2.78 3.26
C THR A 142 -1.87 -2.66 4.75
N LEU A 143 -2.71 -1.93 5.49
CA LEU A 143 -2.65 -1.89 6.94
C LEU A 143 -3.34 -3.10 7.57
N ARG A 144 -2.82 -3.53 8.71
CA ARG A 144 -3.44 -4.53 9.59
C ARG A 144 -3.34 -4.05 11.04
N ILE A 145 -4.32 -4.45 11.81
CA ILE A 145 -4.39 -4.20 13.26
C ILE A 145 -4.47 -5.58 13.92
N ASP A 146 -3.61 -5.85 14.86
CA ASP A 146 -3.65 -7.09 15.64
C ASP A 146 -4.64 -7.01 16.82
N SER A 147 -4.80 -8.10 17.56
CA SER A 147 -5.68 -8.19 18.73
C SER A 147 -5.23 -7.30 19.90
N GLN A 148 -4.00 -6.80 19.89
CA GLN A 148 -3.45 -5.86 20.87
C GLN A 148 -3.53 -4.41 20.38
N ARG A 149 -4.26 -4.16 19.29
CA ARG A 149 -4.36 -2.87 18.61
C ARG A 149 -3.00 -2.32 18.14
N GLN A 150 -2.06 -3.20 17.79
CA GLN A 150 -0.83 -2.77 17.14
C GLN A 150 -1.03 -2.72 15.62
N MET A 151 -0.69 -1.58 15.04
CA MET A 151 -0.79 -1.38 13.59
C MET A 151 0.51 -1.78 12.92
N PHE A 152 0.41 -2.59 11.87
CA PHE A 152 1.52 -3.03 11.04
C PHE A 152 1.10 -3.08 9.56
N ALA A 153 2.07 -3.11 8.66
CA ALA A 153 1.81 -3.25 7.24
C ALA A 153 2.02 -4.70 6.81
N ARG A 154 1.20 -5.18 5.88
CA ARG A 154 1.28 -6.52 5.31
C ARG A 154 1.42 -6.47 3.81
N LEU A 155 2.36 -7.23 3.26
CA LEU A 155 2.56 -7.37 1.82
C LEU A 155 1.31 -7.93 1.13
N ALA A 156 1.02 -7.44 -0.07
CA ALA A 156 -0.06 -7.96 -0.89
C ALA A 156 0.19 -9.41 -1.30
N SER A 157 -0.83 -10.25 -1.15
CA SER A 157 -0.79 -11.63 -1.64
C SER A 157 -1.03 -11.68 -3.15
N GLU A 158 -0.68 -12.82 -3.78
CA GLU A 158 -0.97 -13.08 -5.20
C GLU A 158 -2.45 -12.86 -5.52
N THR A 159 -3.36 -13.38 -4.66
CA THR A 159 -4.81 -13.23 -4.85
C THR A 159 -5.27 -11.77 -4.88
N ILE A 160 -4.60 -10.89 -4.14
CA ILE A 160 -4.89 -9.45 -4.16
C ILE A 160 -4.43 -8.85 -5.48
N VAL A 161 -3.19 -9.14 -5.89
CA VAL A 161 -2.66 -8.63 -7.17
C VAL A 161 -3.49 -9.12 -8.35
N GLU A 162 -3.94 -10.38 -8.36
CA GLU A 162 -4.82 -10.93 -9.40
C GLU A 162 -6.17 -10.21 -9.53
N ARG A 163 -6.64 -9.56 -8.46
CA ARG A 163 -7.87 -8.73 -8.49
C ARG A 163 -7.63 -7.29 -8.93
N MET A 164 -6.39 -6.82 -8.84
CA MET A 164 -6.02 -5.43 -9.06
C MET A 164 -5.38 -5.19 -10.41
N PHE A 165 -4.72 -6.19 -11.01
CA PHE A 165 -3.91 -5.97 -12.20
C PHE A 165 -4.78 -5.66 -13.43
N THR A 166 -4.20 -4.86 -14.33
CA THR A 166 -4.80 -4.51 -15.62
C THR A 166 -4.27 -5.49 -16.68
N PRO A 167 -5.13 -6.37 -17.25
CA PRO A 167 -4.69 -7.35 -18.24
C PRO A 167 -4.35 -6.71 -19.58
N VAL A 168 -3.43 -7.33 -20.33
CA VAL A 168 -3.01 -6.94 -21.67
C VAL A 168 -3.21 -8.12 -22.61
N HIS A 169 -3.94 -7.92 -23.70
CA HIS A 169 -4.27 -8.98 -24.67
C HIS A 169 -3.82 -8.64 -26.11
N ASP A 170 -2.80 -7.79 -26.24
CA ASP A 170 -2.20 -7.43 -27.53
C ASP A 170 -0.69 -7.21 -27.40
N ASP A 171 0.00 -7.08 -28.53
CA ASP A 171 1.46 -6.97 -28.61
C ASP A 171 1.98 -5.53 -28.43
N ARG A 172 1.16 -4.60 -27.91
CA ARG A 172 1.54 -3.18 -27.76
C ARG A 172 2.83 -2.95 -26.96
N TYR A 173 3.15 -3.83 -26.04
CA TYR A 173 4.36 -3.73 -25.21
C TYR A 173 5.51 -4.61 -25.70
N HIS A 174 5.32 -5.42 -26.75
CA HIS A 174 6.35 -6.33 -27.21
C HIS A 174 7.66 -5.61 -27.55
N ASN A 175 8.79 -6.07 -26.98
CA ASN A 175 10.11 -5.46 -27.03
C ASN A 175 10.23 -4.05 -26.45
N GLN A 176 9.22 -3.55 -25.73
CA GLN A 176 9.33 -2.30 -24.97
C GLN A 176 9.84 -2.58 -23.55
N GLU A 177 10.56 -1.61 -23.01
CA GLU A 177 10.91 -1.58 -21.58
C GLU A 177 9.85 -0.82 -20.81
N ILE A 178 9.35 -1.43 -19.74
CA ILE A 178 8.42 -0.79 -18.82
C ILE A 178 8.97 -0.87 -17.39
N GLN A 179 8.66 0.14 -16.58
CA GLN A 179 9.06 0.17 -15.18
C GLN A 179 8.09 -0.65 -14.33
N ALA A 180 8.65 -1.52 -13.51
CA ALA A 180 7.88 -2.37 -12.62
C ALA A 180 8.65 -2.66 -11.33
N ARG A 181 7.92 -3.10 -10.28
CA ARG A 181 8.49 -3.44 -8.97
C ARG A 181 8.16 -4.88 -8.61
N PRO A 182 9.16 -5.67 -8.18
CA PRO A 182 8.92 -7.00 -7.61
C PRO A 182 8.00 -6.91 -6.39
N TYR A 183 6.89 -7.63 -6.42
CA TYR A 183 6.02 -7.80 -5.24
C TYR A 183 6.09 -9.22 -4.69
N ARG A 184 6.63 -10.17 -5.47
CA ARG A 184 6.79 -11.57 -5.05
C ARG A 184 8.00 -12.21 -5.72
N LEU A 185 8.83 -12.83 -4.90
CA LEU A 185 10.05 -13.51 -5.32
C LEU A 185 9.90 -15.01 -5.09
N LEU A 186 10.02 -15.80 -6.16
CA LEU A 186 9.97 -17.26 -6.14
C LEU A 186 11.17 -17.85 -6.85
N ARG A 187 11.52 -19.09 -6.51
CA ARG A 187 12.61 -19.80 -7.16
C ARG A 187 12.44 -19.88 -8.68
N VAL A 188 11.21 -20.06 -9.16
CA VAL A 188 10.89 -20.17 -10.59
C VAL A 188 10.92 -18.84 -11.34
N GLY A 189 10.86 -17.71 -10.64
CA GLY A 189 10.87 -16.39 -11.25
C GLY A 189 10.40 -15.28 -10.32
N THR A 190 10.38 -14.08 -10.86
CA THR A 190 9.98 -12.85 -10.17
C THR A 190 8.65 -12.36 -10.72
N PHE A 191 7.72 -12.07 -9.83
CA PHE A 191 6.48 -11.39 -10.17
C PHE A 191 6.60 -9.90 -9.85
N LEU A 192 6.27 -9.07 -10.84
CA LEU A 192 6.32 -7.61 -10.73
C LEU A 192 4.96 -7.01 -11.07
N LEU A 193 4.74 -5.81 -10.56
CA LEU A 193 3.62 -4.96 -10.95
C LEU A 193 4.18 -3.65 -11.52
N SER A 194 3.73 -3.28 -12.72
CA SER A 194 4.14 -2.02 -13.35
C SER A 194 3.42 -0.83 -12.71
N THR A 195 3.91 0.37 -12.98
CA THR A 195 3.26 1.63 -12.57
C THR A 195 1.86 1.81 -13.19
N GLU A 196 1.58 1.14 -14.30
CA GLU A 196 0.28 1.14 -14.98
C GLU A 196 -0.64 -0.01 -14.49
N GLY A 197 -0.18 -0.80 -13.52
CA GLY A 197 -0.93 -1.92 -12.95
C GLY A 197 -0.86 -3.22 -13.73
N HIS A 198 0.07 -3.38 -14.68
CA HIS A 198 0.25 -4.63 -15.42
C HIS A 198 1.07 -5.62 -14.60
N LYS A 199 0.55 -6.84 -14.47
CA LYS A 199 1.27 -7.96 -13.84
C LYS A 199 2.28 -8.55 -14.82
N ILE A 200 3.55 -8.68 -14.38
CA ILE A 200 4.65 -9.18 -15.20
C ILE A 200 5.28 -10.37 -14.50
N PHE A 201 5.57 -11.41 -15.25
CA PHE A 201 6.37 -12.54 -14.79
C PHE A 201 7.70 -12.59 -15.53
N VAL A 202 8.81 -12.63 -14.78
CA VAL A 202 10.16 -12.84 -15.29
C VAL A 202 10.64 -14.21 -14.81
N HIS A 203 10.74 -15.17 -15.73
CA HIS A 203 11.23 -16.50 -15.42
C HIS A 203 12.69 -16.46 -14.96
N GLN A 204 13.12 -17.42 -14.13
CA GLN A 204 14.51 -17.47 -13.60
C GLN A 204 15.59 -17.47 -14.69
N SER A 205 15.32 -18.03 -15.88
CA SER A 205 16.26 -18.01 -17.03
C SER A 205 16.38 -16.64 -17.69
N GLU A 206 15.46 -15.73 -17.42
CA GLU A 206 15.40 -14.38 -17.98
C GLU A 206 16.01 -13.33 -17.05
N ARG A 207 16.79 -13.76 -16.02
CA ARG A 207 17.51 -12.90 -15.09
C ARG A 207 18.87 -13.47 -14.75
N LYS A 208 19.88 -12.59 -14.55
CA LYS A 208 21.20 -12.97 -14.04
C LYS A 208 21.18 -13.06 -12.51
N GLU A 209 20.51 -12.11 -11.87
CA GLU A 209 20.40 -11.97 -10.42
C GLU A 209 18.94 -11.83 -10.02
N GLU A 210 18.62 -12.17 -8.78
CA GLU A 210 17.30 -11.98 -8.20
C GLU A 210 17.19 -10.56 -7.65
N PRO A 211 16.22 -9.74 -8.12
CA PRO A 211 16.05 -8.38 -7.64
C PRO A 211 15.52 -8.37 -6.20
N ARG A 212 15.72 -7.25 -5.50
CA ARG A 212 15.09 -7.04 -4.18
C ARG A 212 13.59 -6.79 -4.33
N LEU A 213 12.87 -7.13 -3.28
CA LEU A 213 11.45 -6.79 -3.18
C LEU A 213 11.26 -5.26 -3.25
N GLY A 214 10.37 -4.78 -4.10
CA GLY A 214 10.05 -3.37 -4.22
C GLY A 214 11.03 -2.49 -5.02
N GLU A 215 12.14 -3.04 -5.48
CA GLU A 215 13.13 -2.33 -6.31
C GLU A 215 12.51 -1.88 -7.64
N LEU A 216 12.83 -0.66 -8.09
CA LEU A 216 12.36 -0.21 -9.41
C LEU A 216 13.23 -0.81 -10.51
N MET A 217 12.63 -1.63 -11.36
CA MET A 217 13.29 -2.34 -12.44
C MET A 217 12.75 -1.91 -13.80
N ASN A 218 13.62 -1.83 -14.79
CA ASN A 218 13.22 -1.80 -16.20
C ASN A 218 13.09 -3.25 -16.69
N VAL A 219 11.93 -3.59 -17.22
CA VAL A 219 11.61 -4.94 -17.68
C VAL A 219 11.26 -4.88 -19.16
N ARG A 220 12.02 -5.58 -20.00
CA ARG A 220 11.70 -5.74 -21.41
C ARG A 220 10.61 -6.80 -21.58
N ILE A 221 9.52 -6.44 -22.21
CA ILE A 221 8.38 -7.33 -22.42
C ILE A 221 8.65 -8.23 -23.63
N ILE A 222 8.50 -9.55 -23.45
CA ILE A 222 8.74 -10.56 -24.46
C ILE A 222 7.46 -11.27 -24.95
N GLY A 223 6.32 -10.94 -24.33
CA GLY A 223 5.02 -11.50 -24.69
C GLY A 223 3.99 -11.34 -23.59
N TYR A 224 2.85 -12.00 -23.76
CA TYR A 224 1.78 -12.07 -22.75
C TYR A 224 1.15 -13.48 -22.77
N ASN A 225 0.42 -13.83 -21.71
CA ASN A 225 -0.30 -15.10 -21.61
C ASN A 225 -1.82 -14.92 -21.82
N GLU A 226 -2.57 -16.00 -21.81
CA GLU A 226 -4.02 -16.00 -22.01
C GLU A 226 -4.80 -15.18 -20.97
N LYS A 227 -4.23 -15.01 -19.76
CA LYS A 227 -4.82 -14.19 -18.68
C LYS A 227 -4.52 -12.69 -18.85
N GLY A 228 -3.69 -12.31 -19.82
CA GLY A 228 -3.25 -10.93 -20.00
C GLY A 228 -2.12 -10.52 -19.06
N GLU A 229 -1.41 -11.48 -18.43
CA GLU A 229 -0.18 -11.22 -17.70
C GLU A 229 0.97 -11.12 -18.70
N LEU A 230 1.84 -10.13 -18.53
CA LEU A 230 3.00 -9.94 -19.37
C LEU A 230 4.13 -10.89 -18.98
N ASN A 231 4.89 -11.36 -19.97
CA ASN A 231 6.15 -12.05 -19.76
C ASN A 231 7.29 -11.06 -20.00
N GLY A 232 8.25 -11.00 -19.09
CA GLY A 232 9.36 -10.06 -19.13
C GLY A 232 10.74 -10.73 -19.08
N SER A 233 11.76 -9.96 -19.43
CA SER A 233 13.17 -10.34 -19.35
C SER A 233 14.00 -9.18 -18.78
N PHE A 234 14.96 -9.48 -17.90
CA PHE A 234 16.00 -8.55 -17.45
C PHE A 234 17.29 -8.70 -18.28
N LEU A 235 17.31 -9.63 -19.23
CA LEU A 235 18.47 -9.85 -20.07
C LEU A 235 18.47 -8.87 -21.26
N PRO A 236 19.65 -8.38 -21.70
CA PRO A 236 19.76 -7.59 -22.93
C PRO A 236 19.33 -8.40 -24.16
N LEU A 237 19.05 -7.73 -25.25
CA LEU A 237 18.72 -8.36 -26.53
C LEU A 237 19.86 -9.29 -27.00
N ALA A 238 19.51 -10.35 -27.74
CA ALA A 238 20.49 -11.35 -28.15
C ALA A 238 21.66 -10.78 -28.98
N HIS A 239 21.45 -9.71 -29.74
CA HIS A 239 22.51 -9.04 -30.50
C HIS A 239 23.41 -8.16 -29.62
N GLU A 240 22.93 -7.67 -28.47
CA GLU A 240 23.72 -6.89 -27.51
C GLU A 240 24.63 -7.79 -26.64
N ARG A 241 24.31 -9.09 -26.53
CA ARG A 241 25.12 -10.08 -25.80
C ARG A 241 26.39 -10.52 -26.54
N LEU A 242 26.45 -10.28 -27.84
CA LEU A 242 27.59 -10.69 -28.69
C LEU A 242 28.74 -9.68 -28.68
N ASP A 243 28.54 -8.49 -28.14
CA ASP A 243 29.55 -7.42 -28.06
C ASP A 243 30.31 -7.41 -26.72
N ASP A 244 29.97 -8.27 -25.76
CA ASP A 244 30.59 -8.36 -24.42
C ASP A 244 31.55 -9.55 -24.22
N ASP A 245 31.93 -10.31 -25.30
CA ASP A 245 32.92 -11.41 -25.24
C ASP A 245 34.30 -11.01 -25.83
#